data_dd7b0954fabc159f6bd9b84eb3a66e05
#
_entry.id   dd7b0954fabc159f6bd9b84eb3a66e05
#
_cell.length_a   1.000
_cell.length_b   1.000
_cell.length_c   1.000
_cell.angle_alpha   90.00
_cell.angle_beta   90.00
_cell.angle_gamma   90.00
#
_symmetry.space_group_name_H-M   'P 1'
#
loop_
_entity.id
_entity.type
_entity.pdbx_description
1 polymer ?
#
loop_
_entity_poly.entity_id
_entity_poly.type
_entity_poly.pdbx_seq_one_letter_code
_entity_poly.pdbx_strand_id
1 'polypeptide(L)'
;MDQNKKPLNKKLIAGVVALIAVIAILLGMYLNNRQPATSGSKTITVSVFDTVGSTEASNTATITTDEEYLRGALEQEDSGISISGSESEYGLFVTTVDGVTADDSKQQWWCFTKGGEMLNTGVDSTPIADGNTFEITLTEGY
;
A
#
# COMPACT_ATOMS: atom_id res chain seq x y z
N MET A 1 8.37 -35.79 42.51
CA MET A 1 8.67 -35.64 42.01
C MET A 1 8.88 -35.32 41.61
N ASP A 2 8.97 -35.02 41.56
CA ASP A 2 9.31 -34.71 40.96
C ASP A 2 9.74 -34.86 40.36
N GLN A 3 9.83 -35.28 40.33
CA GLN A 3 10.23 -35.64 39.43
C GLN A 3 9.85 -35.78 38.40
N ASN A 4 9.14 -35.81 38.33
CA ASN A 4 8.65 -35.83 37.41
C ASN A 4 8.49 -34.79 36.79
N LYS A 5 8.60 -34.24 37.39
CA LYS A 5 8.83 -33.27 36.89
C LYS A 5 9.98 -33.27 36.33
N LYS A 6 9.87 -33.92 35.60
CA LYS A 6 10.75 -33.89 34.81
C LYS A 6 10.95 -32.71 34.46
N PRO A 7 11.82 -32.34 34.71
CA PRO A 7 12.07 -31.01 34.40
C PRO A 7 11.96 -30.89 32.99
N LEU A 8 11.40 -29.84 32.68
CA LEU A 8 11.46 -29.47 31.34
C LEU A 8 12.87 -29.52 30.95
N ASN A 9 13.08 -30.20 29.88
CA ASN A 9 14.35 -30.26 29.25
C ASN A 9 14.86 -28.84 29.04
N LYS A 10 16.08 -28.60 29.41
CA LYS A 10 16.66 -27.25 29.22
C LYS A 10 16.58 -26.79 27.78
N LYS A 11 16.71 -27.73 26.84
CA LYS A 11 16.60 -27.41 25.42
C LYS A 11 15.17 -26.97 25.07
N LEU A 12 14.17 -27.58 25.68
CA LEU A 12 12.80 -27.21 25.46
C LEU A 12 12.51 -25.82 26.02
N ILE A 13 13.00 -25.55 27.22
CA ILE A 13 12.84 -24.26 27.86
C ILE A 13 13.51 -23.17 27.02
N ALA A 14 14.73 -23.42 26.54
CA ALA A 14 15.44 -22.48 25.72
C ALA A 14 14.69 -22.21 24.41
N GLY A 15 14.10 -23.24 23.81
CA GLY A 15 13.32 -23.09 22.59
C GLY A 15 12.07 -22.23 22.81
N VAL A 16 11.37 -22.46 23.92
CA VAL A 16 10.18 -21.69 24.24
C VAL A 16 10.53 -20.22 24.51
N VAL A 17 11.61 -19.97 25.25
CA VAL A 17 12.07 -18.60 25.52
C VAL A 17 12.45 -17.90 24.23
N ALA A 18 13.17 -18.59 23.35
CA ALA A 18 13.56 -18.01 22.07
C ALA A 18 12.33 -17.66 21.22
N LEU A 19 11.34 -18.55 21.21
CA LEU A 19 10.11 -18.30 20.46
C LEU A 19 9.36 -17.09 20.99
N ILE A 20 9.24 -16.98 22.32
CA ILE A 20 8.60 -15.84 22.95
C ILE A 20 9.35 -14.54 22.61
N ALA A 21 10.68 -14.57 22.62
CA ALA A 21 11.48 -13.41 22.29
C ALA A 21 11.23 -12.97 20.83
N VAL A 22 11.18 -13.92 19.90
CA VAL A 22 10.91 -13.60 18.49
C VAL A 22 9.52 -13.00 18.34
N ILE A 23 8.52 -13.58 18.99
CA ILE A 23 7.16 -13.04 18.93
C ILE A 23 7.11 -11.61 19.50
N ALA A 24 7.80 -11.37 20.60
CA ALA A 24 7.83 -10.05 21.21
C ALA A 24 8.50 -9.02 20.29
N ILE A 25 9.57 -9.39 19.62
CA ILE A 25 10.25 -8.51 18.67
C ILE A 25 9.34 -8.19 17.49
N LEU A 26 8.70 -9.21 16.91
CA LEU A 26 7.79 -9.02 15.78
C LEU A 26 6.60 -8.15 16.18
N LEU A 27 6.03 -8.40 17.35
CA LEU A 27 4.92 -7.61 17.84
C LEU A 27 5.34 -6.16 18.09
N GLY A 28 6.51 -5.96 18.67
CA GLY A 28 7.04 -4.63 18.91
C GLY A 28 7.25 -3.87 17.59
N MET A 29 7.81 -4.53 16.59
CA MET A 29 7.98 -3.93 15.27
C MET A 29 6.64 -3.61 14.64
N TYR A 30 5.68 -4.53 14.74
CA TYR A 30 4.33 -4.32 14.22
C TYR A 30 3.67 -3.10 14.88
N LEU A 31 3.70 -3.04 16.21
CA LEU A 31 3.09 -1.93 16.93
C LEU A 31 3.82 -0.61 16.67
N ASN A 32 5.13 -0.66 16.54
CA ASN A 32 5.91 0.53 16.26
C ASN A 32 5.62 1.07 14.86
N ASN A 33 5.29 0.19 13.92
CA ASN A 33 4.98 0.59 12.56
C ASN A 33 3.51 0.95 12.37
N ARG A 34 2.67 0.65 13.34
CA ARG A 34 1.26 1.03 13.29
C ARG A 34 1.09 2.46 13.79
N GLN A 35 1.55 3.38 12.99
CA GLN A 35 1.38 4.79 13.31
C GLN A 35 -0.06 5.20 13.07
N PRO A 36 -0.60 6.09 13.89
CA PRO A 36 -1.91 6.68 13.58
C PRO A 36 -1.82 7.38 12.23
N ALA A 37 -2.83 7.18 11.41
CA ALA A 37 -2.83 7.71 10.05
C ALA A 37 -3.01 9.23 9.99
N THR A 38 -3.23 9.88 11.12
CA THR A 38 -3.63 11.26 11.16
C THR A 38 -2.48 12.25 11.08
N SER A 39 -1.29 11.82 11.44
CA SER A 39 -0.15 12.73 11.40
C SER A 39 1.12 11.92 11.34
N GLY A 40 2.14 12.53 10.80
CA GLY A 40 3.43 11.91 10.71
C GLY A 40 3.61 11.12 9.44
N SER A 41 4.77 10.55 9.34
CA SER A 41 5.23 9.90 8.12
C SER A 41 4.56 8.54 7.92
N LYS A 42 4.10 8.30 6.71
CA LYS A 42 3.51 7.04 6.30
C LYS A 42 4.30 6.51 5.13
N THR A 43 4.36 5.20 5.00
CA THR A 43 4.97 4.57 3.84
C THR A 43 3.93 3.71 3.16
N ILE A 44 3.68 3.99 1.90
CA ILE A 44 2.74 3.22 1.09
C ILE A 44 3.46 2.67 -0.13
N THR A 45 2.91 1.61 -0.70
CA THR A 45 3.44 1.02 -1.93
C THR A 45 2.38 1.17 -3.01
N VAL A 46 2.79 1.65 -4.18
CA VAL A 46 1.88 1.84 -5.30
C VAL A 46 2.47 1.14 -6.52
N SER A 47 1.67 0.28 -7.13
CA SER A 47 2.06 -0.43 -8.36
C SER A 47 1.22 0.05 -9.52
N VAL A 48 1.87 0.28 -10.66
CA VAL A 48 1.20 0.76 -11.88
C VAL A 48 1.24 -0.36 -12.91
N PHE A 49 0.08 -0.64 -13.51
CA PHE A 49 -0.06 -1.63 -14.58
C PHE A 49 -0.54 -0.89 -15.82
N ASP A 50 0.37 -0.50 -16.69
CA ASP A 50 0.08 0.38 -17.82
C ASP A 50 -0.30 -0.37 -19.10
N THR A 51 -0.47 -1.68 -19.01
CA THR A 51 -0.90 -2.50 -20.15
C THR A 51 -2.15 -3.27 -19.75
N VAL A 52 -3.21 -3.10 -20.53
CA VAL A 52 -4.47 -3.78 -20.27
C VAL A 52 -4.25 -5.29 -20.24
N GLY A 53 -4.74 -5.91 -19.18
CA GLY A 53 -4.65 -7.36 -19.01
C GLY A 53 -3.30 -7.86 -18.49
N SER A 54 -2.34 -6.98 -18.26
CA SER A 54 -1.04 -7.40 -17.74
C SER A 54 -1.13 -7.71 -16.25
N THR A 55 -0.40 -8.73 -15.83
CA THR A 55 -0.26 -9.07 -14.41
C THR A 55 1.08 -8.59 -13.86
N GLU A 56 1.90 -7.96 -14.70
CA GLU A 56 3.19 -7.43 -14.27
C GLU A 56 3.13 -5.92 -14.19
N ALA A 57 3.56 -5.38 -13.04
CA ALA A 57 3.58 -3.95 -12.86
C ALA A 57 4.67 -3.33 -13.75
N SER A 58 4.31 -2.23 -14.40
CA SER A 58 5.27 -1.45 -15.18
C SER A 58 6.12 -0.57 -14.27
N ASN A 59 5.60 -0.25 -13.09
CA ASN A 59 6.29 0.58 -12.11
C ASN A 59 5.77 0.21 -10.72
N THR A 60 6.66 0.16 -9.76
CA THR A 60 6.28 -0.03 -8.36
C THR A 60 7.09 0.98 -7.55
N ALA A 61 6.39 1.81 -6.80
CA ALA A 61 7.02 2.85 -6.01
C ALA A 61 6.67 2.70 -4.54
N THR A 62 7.66 2.94 -3.69
CA THR A 62 7.44 3.04 -2.26
C THR A 62 7.50 4.52 -1.91
N ILE A 63 6.42 5.05 -1.39
CA ILE A 63 6.27 6.48 -1.16
C ILE A 63 6.19 6.74 0.34
N THR A 64 7.07 7.59 0.84
CA THR A 64 7.00 8.04 2.23
C THR A 64 6.44 9.45 2.21
N THR A 65 5.38 9.69 2.96
CA THR A 65 4.64 10.94 2.88
C THR A 65 3.96 11.29 4.19
N ASP A 66 3.76 12.58 4.40
CA ASP A 66 2.95 13.10 5.50
C ASP A 66 1.53 13.43 5.04
N GLU A 67 1.24 13.26 3.74
CA GLU A 67 -0.07 13.58 3.19
C GLU A 67 -1.14 12.66 3.75
N GLU A 68 -2.35 13.19 3.85
CA GLU A 68 -3.48 12.41 4.36
C GLU A 68 -4.18 11.62 3.27
N TYR A 69 -4.06 12.08 2.02
CA TYR A 69 -4.80 11.50 0.90
C TYR A 69 -3.86 11.06 -0.21
N LEU A 70 -4.33 10.09 -0.98
CA LEU A 70 -3.53 9.45 -2.01
C LEU A 70 -3.00 10.45 -3.05
N ARG A 71 -3.82 11.43 -3.45
CA ARG A 71 -3.40 12.41 -4.43
C ARG A 71 -2.13 13.13 -4.00
N GLY A 72 -2.09 13.62 -2.77
CA GLY A 72 -0.92 14.34 -2.27
C GLY A 72 0.33 13.49 -2.31
N ALA A 73 0.20 12.22 -1.94
CA ALA A 73 1.33 11.31 -1.97
C ALA A 73 1.83 11.07 -3.38
N LEU A 74 0.91 10.88 -4.33
CA LEU A 74 1.30 10.61 -5.72
C LEU A 74 1.89 11.85 -6.40
N GLU A 75 1.48 13.03 -6.00
CA GLU A 75 1.96 14.27 -6.60
C GLU A 75 3.30 14.77 -6.04
N GLN A 76 3.84 14.09 -5.04
CA GLN A 76 5.16 14.43 -4.52
C GLN A 76 6.22 14.23 -5.60
N GLU A 77 7.24 15.10 -5.60
CA GLU A 77 8.31 15.01 -6.58
C GLU A 77 9.04 13.69 -6.52
N ASP A 78 9.16 13.12 -5.33
CA ASP A 78 9.88 11.87 -5.12
C ASP A 78 8.97 10.64 -5.07
N SER A 79 7.72 10.77 -5.50
CA SER A 79 6.80 9.64 -5.49
C SER A 79 7.21 8.54 -6.46
N GLY A 80 7.88 8.90 -7.54
CA GLY A 80 8.24 7.93 -8.57
C GLY A 80 7.09 7.59 -9.51
N ILE A 81 5.93 8.21 -9.32
CA ILE A 81 4.74 8.00 -10.15
C ILE A 81 4.19 9.36 -10.53
N SER A 82 3.87 9.54 -11.81
CA SER A 82 3.24 10.77 -12.25
C SER A 82 1.78 10.53 -12.59
N ILE A 83 0.92 11.45 -12.16
CA ILE A 83 -0.50 11.42 -12.50
C ILE A 83 -0.92 12.76 -13.02
N SER A 84 -1.85 12.77 -13.97
CA SER A 84 -2.46 13.99 -14.45
C SER A 84 -3.84 13.68 -14.99
N GLY A 85 -4.64 14.71 -15.19
CA GLY A 85 -5.99 14.54 -15.68
C GLY A 85 -6.76 15.84 -15.61
N SER A 86 -8.07 15.72 -15.44
CA SER A 86 -8.98 16.84 -15.41
C SER A 86 -9.43 17.14 -13.99
N GLU A 87 -9.37 18.42 -13.62
CA GLU A 87 -9.91 18.84 -12.31
C GLU A 87 -11.40 19.04 -12.41
N SER A 88 -12.10 18.66 -11.36
CA SER A 88 -13.53 18.87 -11.26
C SER A 88 -13.88 19.17 -9.80
N GLU A 89 -15.15 19.45 -9.54
CA GLU A 89 -15.61 19.68 -8.17
C GLU A 89 -15.46 18.42 -7.29
N TYR A 90 -15.29 17.27 -7.90
CA TYR A 90 -15.06 16.01 -7.20
C TYR A 90 -13.59 15.65 -7.06
N GLY A 91 -12.69 16.54 -7.51
CA GLY A 91 -11.27 16.33 -7.47
C GLY A 91 -10.70 15.97 -8.82
N LEU A 92 -9.52 15.41 -8.82
CA LEU A 92 -8.81 15.06 -10.04
C LEU A 92 -9.34 13.77 -10.65
N PHE A 93 -9.77 13.84 -11.90
CA PHE A 93 -10.08 12.66 -12.70
C PHE A 93 -8.81 12.26 -13.44
N VAL A 94 -8.17 11.20 -13.00
CA VAL A 94 -6.88 10.78 -13.54
C VAL A 94 -7.05 10.17 -14.93
N THR A 95 -6.39 10.74 -15.91
CA THR A 95 -6.42 10.24 -17.30
C THR A 95 -5.07 9.73 -17.76
N THR A 96 -4.00 10.18 -17.12
CA THR A 96 -2.63 9.82 -17.51
C THR A 96 -1.84 9.41 -16.28
N VAL A 97 -1.18 8.27 -16.37
CA VAL A 97 -0.30 7.77 -15.32
C VAL A 97 1.01 7.36 -15.97
N ASP A 98 2.13 7.88 -15.44
CA ASP A 98 3.48 7.60 -15.95
C ASP A 98 3.58 7.83 -17.46
N GLY A 99 2.89 8.85 -17.96
CA GLY A 99 2.94 9.19 -19.37
C GLY A 99 2.00 8.38 -20.27
N VAL A 100 1.25 7.45 -19.71
CA VAL A 100 0.31 6.62 -20.47
C VAL A 100 -1.09 7.19 -20.26
N THR A 101 -1.71 7.63 -21.33
CA THR A 101 -3.05 8.22 -21.31
C THR A 101 -4.08 7.16 -21.68
N ALA A 102 -5.13 7.05 -20.88
CA ALA A 102 -6.24 6.15 -21.17
C ALA A 102 -6.94 6.62 -22.43
N ASP A 103 -7.23 5.68 -23.34
CA ASP A 103 -7.85 6.00 -24.63
C ASP A 103 -9.37 5.82 -24.51
N ASP A 104 -10.09 6.94 -24.52
CA ASP A 104 -11.56 6.93 -24.41
C ASP A 104 -12.21 6.15 -25.56
N SER A 105 -11.62 6.19 -26.74
CA SER A 105 -12.19 5.50 -27.91
C SER A 105 -12.16 4.00 -27.73
N LYS A 106 -11.32 3.51 -26.83
CA LYS A 106 -11.23 2.10 -26.49
C LYS A 106 -11.87 1.80 -25.14
N GLN A 107 -12.54 2.78 -24.55
CA GLN A 107 -13.15 2.66 -23.23
C GLN A 107 -12.10 2.35 -22.15
N GLN A 108 -10.93 2.92 -22.28
CA GLN A 108 -9.88 2.75 -21.29
C GLN A 108 -10.03 3.74 -20.16
N TRP A 109 -9.62 3.32 -18.97
CA TRP A 109 -9.64 4.18 -17.80
C TRP A 109 -8.66 3.63 -16.77
N TRP A 110 -8.21 4.52 -15.88
CA TRP A 110 -7.30 4.13 -14.82
C TRP A 110 -8.09 3.73 -13.59
N CYS A 111 -7.97 2.46 -13.20
CA CYS A 111 -8.69 1.90 -12.05
C CYS A 111 -7.76 1.91 -10.84
N PHE A 112 -8.23 2.49 -9.77
CA PHE A 112 -7.49 2.53 -8.52
C PHE A 112 -8.06 1.49 -7.57
N THR A 113 -7.18 0.64 -7.03
CA THR A 113 -7.55 -0.38 -6.05
C THR A 113 -6.62 -0.28 -4.85
N LYS A 114 -7.07 -0.82 -3.74
CA LYS A 114 -6.30 -0.89 -2.51
C LYS A 114 -6.28 -2.34 -2.08
N GLY A 115 -5.10 -2.97 -2.17
CA GLY A 115 -4.98 -4.39 -1.86
C GLY A 115 -5.88 -5.26 -2.71
N GLY A 116 -6.11 -4.85 -3.97
CA GLY A 116 -6.95 -5.58 -4.91
C GLY A 116 -8.42 -5.21 -4.88
N GLU A 117 -8.86 -4.38 -3.93
CA GLU A 117 -10.27 -3.99 -3.83
C GLU A 117 -10.47 -2.62 -4.45
N MET A 118 -11.52 -2.50 -5.27
CA MET A 118 -11.81 -1.26 -5.96
C MET A 118 -12.18 -0.16 -4.96
N LEU A 119 -11.60 1.02 -5.15
CA LEU A 119 -11.90 2.17 -4.30
C LEU A 119 -13.22 2.81 -4.68
N ASN A 120 -13.94 3.28 -3.67
CA ASN A 120 -15.19 4.02 -3.86
C ASN A 120 -14.96 5.52 -3.94
N THR A 121 -13.72 5.95 -3.79
CA THR A 121 -13.36 7.37 -3.74
C THR A 121 -12.30 7.67 -4.77
N GLY A 122 -12.25 8.93 -5.21
CA GLY A 122 -11.18 9.40 -6.07
C GLY A 122 -9.90 9.64 -5.28
N VAL A 123 -8.82 9.96 -5.99
CA VAL A 123 -7.51 10.15 -5.35
C VAL A 123 -7.51 11.27 -4.31
N ASP A 124 -8.36 12.29 -4.51
CA ASP A 124 -8.45 13.43 -3.58
C ASP A 124 -9.07 13.03 -2.25
N SER A 125 -9.91 12.00 -2.24
CA SER A 125 -10.67 11.61 -1.07
C SER A 125 -10.28 10.26 -0.49
N THR A 126 -9.29 9.60 -1.07
CA THR A 126 -8.84 8.29 -0.59
C THR A 126 -7.82 8.49 0.52
N PRO A 127 -8.19 8.18 1.77
CA PRO A 127 -7.23 8.32 2.87
C PRO A 127 -6.15 7.25 2.77
N ILE A 128 -4.96 7.60 3.23
CA ILE A 128 -3.85 6.65 3.25
C ILE A 128 -3.37 6.43 4.67
N ALA A 129 -2.85 5.25 4.91
CA ALA A 129 -2.29 4.87 6.19
C ALA A 129 -0.98 4.13 5.95
N ASP A 130 -0.14 4.13 6.96
CA ASP A 130 1.13 3.44 6.86
C ASP A 130 0.92 1.96 6.54
N GLY A 131 1.67 1.47 5.57
CA GLY A 131 1.60 0.07 5.15
C GLY A 131 0.56 -0.22 4.08
N ASN A 132 -0.19 0.78 3.63
CA ASN A 132 -1.17 0.56 2.56
C ASN A 132 -0.49 0.20 1.25
N THR A 133 -1.16 -0.64 0.47
CA THR A 133 -0.73 -0.99 -0.88
C THR A 133 -1.84 -0.61 -1.84
N PHE A 134 -1.49 0.14 -2.87
CA PHE A 134 -2.42 0.57 -3.90
C PHE A 134 -1.98 0.08 -5.25
N GLU A 135 -2.94 -0.13 -6.14
CA GLU A 135 -2.68 -0.50 -7.53
C GLU A 135 -3.39 0.50 -8.43
N ILE A 136 -2.72 0.86 -9.51
CA ILE A 136 -3.25 1.75 -10.54
C ILE A 136 -3.18 0.99 -11.85
N THR A 137 -4.33 0.57 -12.36
CA THR A 137 -4.40 -0.38 -13.47
C THR A 137 -5.13 0.21 -14.66
N LEU A 138 -4.49 0.21 -15.82
CA LEU A 138 -5.15 0.61 -17.05
C LEU A 138 -6.17 -0.48 -17.41
N THR A 139 -7.44 -0.09 -17.43
CA THR A 139 -8.56 -1.01 -17.59
C THR A 139 -9.32 -0.64 -18.85
N GLU A 140 -9.89 -1.63 -19.52
CA GLU A 140 -10.66 -1.42 -20.73
C GLU A 140 -12.07 -1.97 -20.52
N GLY A 141 -13.06 -1.13 -20.86
CA GLY A 141 -14.47 -1.48 -20.73
C GLY A 141 -15.11 -0.90 -19.48
N TYR A 142 -16.34 -0.38 -19.65
CA TYR A 142 -17.16 0.12 -18.53
C TYR A 142 -18.64 -0.13 -18.77
#